data_401aaa38f6a53e1bf4ba1446d14ebac6
#
_entry.id   401aaa38f6a53e1bf4ba1446d14ebac6
#
_cell.length_a   1.000
_cell.length_b   1.000
_cell.length_c   1.000
_cell.angle_alpha   90.00
_cell.angle_beta   90.00
_cell.angle_gamma   90.00
#
_symmetry.space_group_name_H-M   'P 1'
#
loop_
_entity.id
_entity.type
_entity.pdbx_description
1 polymer ?
#
loop_
_entity_poly.entity_id
_entity_poly.type
_entity_poly.pdbx_seq_one_letter_code
_entity_poly.pdbx_strand_id
1 'polypeptide(L)'
;VLVQHHSKRTIWLPSENTRLNIGDELTVLATNESLHRIEKGDIHPASWEMLIHKVSSEWAKEEGSMLIVRSTGCTLGDSKKLLNNLPGRFPKRLYHHQGQRLLNSLNKMGFEAELLCCHISKECV
;
A
#
# COMPACT_ATOMS: atom_id res chain seq x y z
N VAL A 1 6.23 -4.35 -8.73
CA VAL A 1 7.59 -4.89 -8.96
C VAL A 1 8.37 -3.90 -9.80
N LEU A 2 9.60 -3.64 -9.43
CA LEU A 2 10.49 -2.72 -10.12
C LEU A 2 11.82 -3.40 -10.43
N VAL A 3 12.28 -3.24 -11.65
CA VAL A 3 13.60 -3.70 -12.09
C VAL A 3 14.34 -2.52 -12.72
N GLN A 4 15.54 -2.27 -12.27
CA GLN A 4 16.41 -1.21 -12.80
C GLN A 4 17.50 -1.82 -13.69
N HIS A 5 17.63 -1.28 -14.89
CA HIS A 5 18.71 -1.64 -15.82
C HIS A 5 19.68 -0.46 -15.90
N HIS A 6 20.90 -0.66 -15.41
CA HIS A 6 21.95 0.34 -15.44
C HIS A 6 23.17 -0.25 -16.17
N SER A 7 23.49 0.31 -17.33
CA SER A 7 24.53 -0.21 -18.21
C SER A 7 24.30 -1.70 -18.54
N LYS A 8 25.20 -2.60 -18.12
CA LYS A 8 25.02 -4.04 -18.29
C LYS A 8 24.51 -4.74 -17.02
N ARG A 9 24.11 -3.98 -16.01
CA ARG A 9 23.65 -4.51 -14.72
C ARG A 9 22.14 -4.43 -14.62
N THR A 10 21.54 -5.48 -14.07
CA THR A 10 20.11 -5.52 -13.76
C THR A 10 19.95 -5.62 -12.25
N ILE A 11 19.21 -4.69 -11.67
CA ILE A 11 18.94 -4.64 -10.24
C ILE A 11 17.47 -4.93 -10.02
N TRP A 12 17.18 -6.04 -9.38
CA TRP A 12 15.82 -6.44 -9.01
C TRP A 12 15.44 -5.80 -7.70
N LEU A 13 14.23 -5.24 -7.64
CA LEU A 13 13.68 -4.62 -6.44
C LEU A 13 14.68 -3.65 -5.77
N PRO A 14 15.13 -2.62 -6.50
CA PRO A 14 16.09 -1.66 -5.94
C PRO A 14 15.52 -1.00 -4.68
N SER A 15 16.41 -0.64 -3.74
CA SER A 15 16.00 0.02 -2.51
C SER A 15 15.44 1.41 -2.77
N GLU A 16 14.68 1.95 -1.81
CA GLU A 16 14.12 3.31 -1.90
C GLU A 16 15.18 4.39 -2.06
N ASN A 17 16.41 4.12 -1.59
CA ASN A 17 17.54 5.05 -1.65
C ASN A 17 18.38 4.90 -2.92
N THR A 18 18.00 4.02 -3.83
CA THR A 18 18.73 3.81 -5.07
C THR A 18 18.58 5.02 -5.98
N ARG A 19 19.70 5.55 -6.47
CA ARG A 19 19.71 6.65 -7.42
C ARG A 19 19.56 6.15 -8.84
N LEU A 20 18.74 6.84 -9.62
CA LEU A 20 18.63 6.62 -11.04
C LEU A 20 19.63 7.53 -11.77
N ASN A 21 20.29 6.99 -12.77
CA ASN A 21 21.24 7.72 -13.59
C ASN A 21 20.65 7.93 -14.99
N ILE A 22 21.15 8.94 -15.68
CA ILE A 22 20.73 9.19 -17.07
C ILE A 22 21.07 7.96 -17.93
N GLY A 23 20.10 7.49 -18.69
CA GLY A 23 20.23 6.29 -19.51
C GLY A 23 19.78 4.99 -18.83
N ASP A 24 19.42 5.05 -17.56
CA ASP A 24 18.83 3.89 -16.87
C ASP A 24 17.44 3.59 -17.42
N GLU A 25 17.14 2.31 -17.57
CA GLU A 25 15.81 1.85 -17.94
C GLU A 25 15.13 1.20 -16.74
N LEU A 26 13.84 1.43 -16.59
CA LEU A 26 13.03 0.83 -15.54
C LEU A 26 11.96 -0.07 -16.16
N THR A 27 11.86 -1.27 -15.63
CA THR A 27 10.73 -2.16 -15.94
C THR A 27 9.82 -2.18 -14.71
N VAL A 28 8.57 -1.76 -14.88
CA VAL A 28 7.63 -1.60 -13.77
C VAL A 28 6.40 -2.46 -14.01
N LEU A 29 6.06 -3.28 -13.01
CA LEU A 29 4.78 -3.97 -12.96
C LEU A 29 3.99 -3.40 -11.81
N ALA A 30 2.90 -2.72 -12.12
CA ALA A 30 2.09 -2.01 -11.15
C ALA A 30 0.63 -1.94 -11.60
N THR A 31 -0.25 -1.40 -10.74
CA THR A 31 -1.64 -1.15 -11.10
C THR A 31 -1.73 -0.02 -12.12
N ASN A 32 -2.85 0.05 -12.85
CA ASN A 32 -3.08 1.11 -13.83
C ASN A 32 -2.98 2.50 -13.18
N GLU A 33 -3.53 2.65 -11.99
CA GLU A 33 -3.49 3.92 -11.25
C GLU A 33 -2.06 4.33 -10.91
N SER A 34 -1.24 3.37 -10.47
CA SER A 34 0.18 3.63 -10.17
C SER A 34 0.97 3.98 -11.41
N LEU A 35 0.71 3.30 -12.53
CA LEU A 35 1.36 3.61 -13.81
C LEU A 35 0.99 5.01 -14.30
N HIS A 36 -0.27 5.41 -14.19
CA HIS A 36 -0.70 6.78 -14.51
C HIS A 36 0.00 7.83 -13.67
N ARG A 37 0.20 7.56 -12.38
CA ARG A 37 0.94 8.46 -11.50
C ARG A 37 2.38 8.64 -11.96
N ILE A 38 3.04 7.55 -12.37
CA ILE A 38 4.41 7.60 -12.88
C ILE A 38 4.46 8.44 -14.16
N GLU A 39 3.55 8.20 -15.09
CA GLU A 39 3.48 8.95 -16.36
C GLU A 39 3.26 10.45 -16.15
N LYS A 40 2.45 10.81 -15.17
CA LYS A 40 2.15 12.22 -14.84
C LYS A 40 3.22 12.88 -13.99
N GLY A 41 4.21 12.12 -13.49
CA GLY A 41 5.19 12.65 -12.55
C GLY A 41 4.58 13.02 -11.20
N ASP A 42 3.52 12.36 -10.80
CA ASP A 42 2.85 12.60 -9.53
C ASP A 42 3.68 12.05 -8.38
N ILE A 43 4.27 12.96 -7.61
CA ILE A 43 5.13 12.65 -6.47
C ILE A 43 4.46 12.93 -5.12
N HIS A 44 3.15 13.15 -5.10
CA HIS A 44 2.45 13.41 -3.85
C HIS A 44 2.58 12.20 -2.91
N PRO A 45 2.84 12.45 -1.61
CA PRO A 45 2.94 11.36 -0.64
C PRO A 45 1.57 10.74 -0.38
N ALA A 46 1.58 9.51 0.10
CA ALA A 46 0.37 8.86 0.59
C ALA A 46 -0.20 9.64 1.78
N SER A 47 -1.50 9.87 1.78
CA SER A 47 -2.16 10.72 2.77
C SER A 47 -3.42 10.14 3.40
N TRP A 48 -3.67 8.85 3.19
CA TRP A 48 -4.86 8.19 3.72
C TRP A 48 -4.48 7.14 4.75
N GLU A 49 -5.28 7.02 5.80
CA GLU A 49 -5.11 6.01 6.84
C GLU A 49 -6.28 5.04 6.85
N MET A 50 -5.99 3.78 7.08
CA MET A 50 -7.01 2.75 7.26
C MET A 50 -7.24 2.54 8.75
N LEU A 51 -8.48 2.68 9.18
CA LEU A 51 -8.92 2.36 10.54
C LEU A 51 -9.75 1.10 10.49
N ILE A 52 -9.32 0.08 11.20
CA ILE A 52 -10.03 -1.20 11.29
C ILE A 52 -10.66 -1.30 12.67
N HIS A 53 -11.98 -1.43 12.72
CA HIS A 53 -12.73 -1.49 13.97
C HIS A 53 -12.82 -2.90 14.52
N LYS A 54 -13.23 -3.83 13.70
CA LYS A 54 -13.38 -5.23 14.11
C LYS A 54 -13.39 -6.18 12.93
N VAL A 55 -13.26 -7.45 13.23
CA VAL A 55 -13.30 -8.56 12.28
C VAL A 55 -14.30 -9.61 12.76
N SER A 56 -14.98 -10.26 11.82
CA SER A 56 -16.08 -11.18 12.13
C SER A 56 -15.64 -12.57 12.60
N SER A 57 -14.44 -13.02 12.26
CA SER A 57 -13.95 -14.36 12.58
C SER A 57 -12.44 -14.46 12.58
N GLU A 58 -11.92 -15.51 13.22
CA GLU A 58 -10.46 -15.80 13.20
C GLU A 58 -9.98 -16.14 11.79
N TRP A 59 -10.80 -16.82 11.00
CA TRP A 59 -10.46 -17.11 9.61
C TRP A 59 -10.31 -15.83 8.80
N ALA A 60 -11.26 -14.90 8.92
CA ALA A 60 -11.19 -13.61 8.26
C ALA A 60 -9.96 -12.83 8.69
N LYS A 61 -9.57 -12.93 9.96
CA LYS A 61 -8.38 -12.30 10.51
C LYS A 61 -7.10 -12.81 9.86
N GLU A 62 -6.96 -14.12 9.67
CA GLU A 62 -5.79 -14.71 9.00
C GLU A 62 -5.74 -14.30 7.53
N GLU A 63 -6.84 -14.42 6.81
CA GLU A 63 -6.92 -14.04 5.41
C GLU A 63 -6.70 -12.53 5.23
N GLY A 64 -7.26 -11.73 6.11
CA GLY A 64 -7.09 -10.28 6.10
C GLY A 64 -5.65 -9.87 6.35
N SER A 65 -4.94 -10.55 7.24
CA SER A 65 -3.53 -10.23 7.49
C SER A 65 -2.66 -10.48 6.27
N MET A 66 -2.93 -11.55 5.52
CA MET A 66 -2.23 -11.83 4.26
C MET A 66 -2.58 -10.83 3.17
N LEU A 67 -3.83 -10.42 3.09
CA LEU A 67 -4.28 -9.41 2.15
C LEU A 67 -3.58 -8.06 2.42
N ILE A 68 -3.49 -7.65 3.68
CA ILE A 68 -2.81 -6.42 4.08
C ILE A 68 -1.34 -6.46 3.66
N VAL A 69 -0.64 -7.56 3.91
CA VAL A 69 0.75 -7.74 3.50
C VAL A 69 0.91 -7.56 1.98
N ARG A 70 0.08 -8.24 1.20
CA ARG A 70 0.14 -8.19 -0.26
C ARG A 70 -0.20 -6.80 -0.83
N SER A 71 -1.14 -6.12 -0.20
CA SER A 71 -1.62 -4.82 -0.70
C SER A 71 -0.73 -3.66 -0.31
N THR A 72 -0.02 -3.75 0.80
CA THR A 72 0.71 -2.61 1.38
C THR A 72 2.21 -2.84 1.50
N GLY A 73 2.66 -4.09 1.40
CA GLY A 73 4.06 -4.43 1.55
C GLY A 73 4.56 -4.39 3.00
N CYS A 74 3.68 -4.27 3.99
CA CYS A 74 4.10 -4.35 5.38
C CYS A 74 4.48 -5.80 5.75
N THR A 75 5.15 -5.99 6.89
CA THR A 75 5.50 -7.33 7.35
C THR A 75 4.28 -8.07 7.87
N LEU A 76 4.32 -9.39 7.82
CA LEU A 76 3.25 -10.23 8.37
C LEU A 76 3.13 -10.01 9.88
N GLY A 77 4.24 -9.80 10.57
CA GLY A 77 4.24 -9.50 12.01
C GLY A 77 3.48 -8.22 12.33
N ASP A 78 3.71 -7.15 11.57
CA ASP A 78 3.01 -5.88 11.76
C ASP A 78 1.53 -6.00 11.46
N SER A 79 1.18 -6.73 10.41
CA SER A 79 -0.21 -6.98 10.04
C SER A 79 -0.95 -7.76 11.13
N LYS A 80 -0.36 -8.83 11.62
CA LYS A 80 -0.95 -9.63 12.71
C LYS A 80 -1.08 -8.84 14.00
N LYS A 81 -0.08 -8.02 14.32
CA LYS A 81 -0.11 -7.15 15.50
C LYS A 81 -1.26 -6.16 15.42
N LEU A 82 -1.48 -5.56 14.27
CA LEU A 82 -2.62 -4.67 14.04
C LEU A 82 -3.94 -5.40 14.29
N LEU A 83 -4.14 -6.55 13.67
CA LEU A 83 -5.40 -7.28 13.76
C LEU A 83 -5.64 -7.92 15.13
N ASN A 84 -4.60 -8.09 15.94
CA ASN A 84 -4.73 -8.57 17.32
C ASN A 84 -5.06 -7.47 18.31
N ASN A 85 -4.94 -6.20 17.92
CA ASN A 85 -5.14 -5.04 18.78
C ASN A 85 -6.21 -4.09 18.20
N LEU A 86 -7.31 -4.64 17.72
CA LEU A 86 -8.41 -3.84 17.19
C LEU A 86 -9.26 -3.22 18.31
N PRO A 87 -9.82 -2.02 18.10
CA PRO A 87 -9.69 -1.17 16.93
C PRO A 87 -8.29 -0.58 16.81
N GLY A 88 -7.82 -0.44 15.57
CA GLY A 88 -6.48 0.08 15.34
C GLY A 88 -6.33 0.74 13.98
N ARG A 89 -5.37 1.65 13.90
CA ARG A 89 -5.00 2.31 12.66
C ARG A 89 -3.85 1.57 11.99
N PHE A 90 -3.92 1.48 10.68
CA PHE A 90 -2.82 0.94 9.91
C PHE A 90 -1.59 1.85 10.06
N PRO A 91 -0.40 1.31 10.36
CA PRO A 91 0.77 2.14 10.67
C PRO A 91 1.36 2.87 9.46
N LYS A 92 0.97 2.47 8.26
CA LYS A 92 1.49 3.05 7.01
C LYS A 92 0.39 3.83 6.31
N ARG A 93 0.73 5.00 5.80
CA ARG A 93 -0.21 5.78 4.98
C ARG A 93 -0.37 5.14 3.61
N LEU A 94 -1.56 5.25 3.06
CA LEU A 94 -1.94 4.66 1.79
C LEU A 94 -2.33 5.74 0.79
N TYR A 95 -2.19 5.45 -0.48
CA TYR A 95 -2.80 6.24 -1.53
C TYR A 95 -4.29 5.92 -1.59
N HIS A 96 -5.11 6.86 -2.02
CA HIS A 96 -6.57 6.69 -2.05
C HIS A 96 -7.00 5.43 -2.80
N HIS A 97 -6.50 5.21 -4.02
CA HIS A 97 -6.85 4.02 -4.79
C HIS A 97 -6.43 2.71 -4.13
N GLN A 98 -5.27 2.70 -3.49
CA GLN A 98 -4.75 1.55 -2.74
C GLN A 98 -5.64 1.27 -1.52
N GLY A 99 -5.94 2.31 -0.75
CA GLY A 99 -6.81 2.21 0.41
C GLY A 99 -8.22 1.77 0.04
N GLN A 100 -8.78 2.29 -1.04
CA GLN A 100 -10.12 1.94 -1.49
C GLN A 100 -10.22 0.47 -1.92
N ARG A 101 -9.22 -0.04 -2.62
CA ARG A 101 -9.14 -1.47 -2.97
C ARG A 101 -9.08 -2.35 -1.74
N LEU A 102 -8.20 -1.99 -0.82
CA LEU A 102 -8.03 -2.74 0.42
C LEU A 102 -9.31 -2.73 1.24
N LEU A 103 -9.95 -1.57 1.38
CA LEU A 103 -11.21 -1.41 2.09
C LEU A 103 -12.30 -2.31 1.50
N ASN A 104 -12.47 -2.29 0.19
CA ASN A 104 -13.47 -3.12 -0.49
C ASN A 104 -13.23 -4.61 -0.24
N SER A 105 -11.98 -5.05 -0.31
CA SER A 105 -11.63 -6.44 -0.08
C SER A 105 -11.82 -6.86 1.39
N LEU A 106 -11.45 -5.99 2.33
CA LEU A 106 -11.65 -6.25 3.76
C LEU A 106 -13.14 -6.33 4.11
N ASN A 107 -13.95 -5.43 3.57
CA ASN A 107 -15.40 -5.46 3.80
C ASN A 107 -16.03 -6.77 3.30
N LYS A 108 -15.57 -7.30 2.18
CA LYS A 108 -16.02 -8.59 1.65
C LYS A 108 -15.64 -9.78 2.56
N MET A 109 -14.58 -9.64 3.32
CA MET A 109 -14.11 -10.67 4.26
C MET A 109 -14.79 -10.60 5.62
N GLY A 110 -15.60 -9.59 5.88
CA GLY A 110 -16.27 -9.41 7.15
C GLY A 110 -15.54 -8.48 8.12
N PHE A 111 -14.64 -7.62 7.62
CA PHE A 111 -14.06 -6.55 8.41
C PHE A 111 -14.96 -5.34 8.43
N GLU A 112 -14.96 -4.64 9.54
CA GLU A 112 -15.55 -3.33 9.67
C GLU A 112 -14.41 -2.31 9.73
N ALA A 113 -14.24 -1.55 8.65
CA ALA A 113 -13.12 -0.64 8.48
C ALA A 113 -13.55 0.62 7.75
N GLU A 114 -12.75 1.68 7.87
CA GLU A 114 -12.97 2.93 7.15
C GLU A 114 -11.64 3.53 6.71
N LEU A 115 -11.70 4.32 5.65
CA LEU A 115 -10.56 5.01 5.08
C LEU A 115 -10.66 6.50 5.43
N LEU A 116 -9.66 7.02 6.13
CA LEU A 116 -9.62 8.39 6.60
C LEU A 116 -8.53 9.17 5.90
N CYS A 117 -8.85 10.39 5.49
CA CYS A 117 -7.85 11.32 5.00
C CYS A 117 -7.11 11.94 6.19
N CYS A 118 -5.81 11.75 6.26
CA CYS A 118 -4.98 12.31 7.32
C CYS A 118 -4.36 13.65 6.95
N HIS A 119 -4.75 14.22 5.82
CA HIS A 119 -4.28 15.53 5.39
C HIS A 119 -5.02 16.63 6.15
N ILE A 120 -4.27 17.56 6.74
CA ILE A 120 -4.84 18.69 7.47
C ILE A 120 -5.36 19.77 6.51
N SER A 121 -4.89 19.79 5.27
CA SER A 121 -5.32 20.75 4.26
C SER A 121 -6.56 20.26 3.50
N LYS A 122 -7.31 21.21 2.92
CA LYS A 122 -8.56 20.96 2.18
C LYS A 122 -8.37 20.16 0.87
N GLU A 123 -7.21 19.63 0.62
CA GLU A 123 -6.85 18.91 -0.61
C GLU A 123 -6.93 17.39 -0.49
N CYS A 124 -7.59 16.90 0.50
CA CYS A 124 -7.91 15.49 0.65
C CYS A 124 -9.05 15.10 -0.30
N VAL A 125 -8.73 15.02 -1.54
CA VAL A 125 -9.72 14.60 -2.53
C VAL A 125 -9.34 13.23 -3.08
#